data_c7f97b4c1cb418caf7341de61f3d06d8
#
_entry.id   c7f97b4c1cb418caf7341de61f3d06d8
#
_cell.length_a   1.000
_cell.length_b   1.000
_cell.length_c   1.000
_cell.angle_alpha   90.00
_cell.angle_beta   90.00
_cell.angle_gamma   90.00
#
_symmetry.space_group_name_H-M   'P 1'
#
loop_
_entity.id
_entity.type
_entity.pdbx_description
1 polymer ?
#
loop_
_entity_poly.entity_id
_entity_poly.type
_entity_poly.pdbx_seq_one_letter_code
_entity_poly.pdbx_strand_id
1 'polypeptide(L)'
;MTMMLNKDAREDLMERGYSRRQIAEVAALVGAGVAASSLLGGAAQAQQQAARGVAGAVRIGSNECWTGPFPSGVDAAAKAAALGNWYDPDNYRGDLVKTVASVEGIPESHVMLWPGSGGPLVSTVAAFCSPTKGLVTADPTFESAWRTADYLKAPIAKAPQAPGAGHDVKAMLAANPNAGLYYICTPNNPTGTVTPLADIEWLLANKPKDSVLLVDEAYIHWFDGPNAAKLA
;
A
#
# COMPACT_ATOMS: atom_id res chain seq x y z
N MET A 1 20.75 0.74 -18.17
CA MET A 1 21.80 1.14 -17.20
C MET A 1 21.50 0.37 -15.91
N THR A 2 22.23 -0.72 -15.66
CA THR A 2 22.02 -1.59 -14.48
C THR A 2 22.44 -0.80 -13.25
N MET A 3 21.48 -0.43 -12.42
CA MET A 3 21.75 0.21 -11.13
C MET A 3 22.50 -0.82 -10.25
N MET A 4 23.82 -0.73 -10.19
CA MET A 4 24.61 -1.58 -9.31
C MET A 4 24.38 -1.09 -7.87
N LEU A 5 23.81 -1.95 -7.05
CA LEU A 5 23.77 -1.73 -5.61
C LEU A 5 25.23 -1.57 -5.10
N ASN A 6 25.45 -0.60 -4.22
CA ASN A 6 26.74 -0.44 -3.58
C ASN A 6 27.05 -1.66 -2.68
N LYS A 7 28.29 -1.75 -2.19
CA LYS A 7 28.75 -2.91 -1.39
C LYS A 7 27.93 -3.05 -0.12
N ASP A 8 27.66 -1.95 0.58
CA ASP A 8 26.97 -1.94 1.88
C ASP A 8 25.50 -2.39 1.74
N ALA A 9 24.82 -1.94 0.69
CA ALA A 9 23.44 -2.37 0.40
C ALA A 9 23.37 -3.87 0.03
N ARG A 10 24.42 -4.42 -0.58
CA ARG A 10 24.49 -5.86 -0.87
C ARG A 10 24.71 -6.68 0.40
N GLU A 11 25.55 -6.21 1.30
CA GLU A 11 25.83 -6.83 2.58
C GLU A 11 24.57 -6.81 3.46
N ASP A 12 23.88 -5.69 3.57
CA ASP A 12 22.58 -5.56 4.27
C ASP A 12 21.55 -6.58 3.75
N LEU A 13 21.39 -6.67 2.43
CA LEU A 13 20.46 -7.65 1.85
C LEU A 13 20.87 -9.10 2.13
N MET A 14 22.16 -9.41 2.14
CA MET A 14 22.62 -10.75 2.49
C MET A 14 22.37 -11.07 3.97
N GLU A 15 22.56 -10.13 4.88
CA GLU A 15 22.23 -10.26 6.31
C GLU A 15 20.73 -10.47 6.53
N ARG A 16 19.89 -9.84 5.71
CA ARG A 16 18.42 -10.04 5.68
C ARG A 16 17.99 -11.39 5.07
N GLY A 17 18.94 -12.25 4.66
CA GLY A 17 18.70 -13.60 4.17
C GLY A 17 18.51 -13.73 2.65
N TYR A 18 18.78 -12.68 1.88
CA TYR A 18 18.68 -12.77 0.42
C TYR A 18 19.92 -13.45 -0.19
N SER A 19 19.70 -14.38 -1.11
CA SER A 19 20.76 -14.91 -1.95
C SER A 19 21.21 -13.86 -3.00
N ARG A 20 22.42 -14.02 -3.55
CA ARG A 20 22.94 -13.14 -4.62
C ARG A 20 22.00 -13.02 -5.82
N ARG A 21 21.27 -14.10 -6.16
CA ARG A 21 20.27 -14.10 -7.23
C ARG A 21 19.05 -13.26 -6.87
N GLN A 22 18.53 -13.45 -5.66
CA GLN A 22 17.38 -12.69 -5.15
C GLN A 22 17.71 -11.20 -5.02
N ILE A 23 18.94 -10.82 -4.69
CA ILE A 23 19.38 -9.42 -4.66
C ILE A 23 19.24 -8.77 -6.04
N ALA A 24 19.56 -9.48 -7.12
CA ALA A 24 19.36 -8.96 -8.46
C ALA A 24 17.88 -8.78 -8.82
N GLU A 25 17.02 -9.71 -8.37
CA GLU A 25 15.57 -9.66 -8.56
C GLU A 25 14.93 -8.50 -7.76
N VAL A 26 15.33 -8.30 -6.51
CA VAL A 26 14.88 -7.16 -5.67
C VAL A 26 15.35 -5.82 -6.25
N ALA A 27 16.59 -5.74 -6.72
CA ALA A 27 17.10 -4.53 -7.35
C ALA A 27 16.32 -4.17 -8.62
N ALA A 28 15.89 -5.16 -9.39
CA ALA A 28 15.03 -4.97 -10.55
C ALA A 28 13.64 -4.47 -10.15
N LEU A 29 13.06 -4.99 -9.04
CA LEU A 29 11.76 -4.57 -8.53
C LEU A 29 11.80 -3.11 -8.03
N VAL A 30 12.78 -2.76 -7.22
CA VAL A 30 12.95 -1.40 -6.67
C VAL A 30 13.33 -0.39 -7.76
N GLY A 31 14.17 -0.81 -8.72
CA GLY A 31 14.59 0.04 -9.85
C GLY A 31 13.50 0.28 -10.89
N ALA A 32 12.51 -0.61 -10.98
CA ALA A 32 11.39 -0.48 -11.90
C ALA A 32 10.29 0.47 -11.40
N GLY A 33 10.32 0.90 -10.13
CA GLY A 33 9.40 1.87 -9.55
C GLY A 33 7.92 1.54 -9.85
N VAL A 34 7.22 2.51 -10.44
CA VAL A 34 5.78 2.40 -10.82
C VAL A 34 5.47 1.24 -11.77
N ALA A 35 6.46 0.75 -12.54
CA ALA A 35 6.26 -0.39 -13.44
C ALA A 35 6.06 -1.73 -12.70
N ALA A 36 6.53 -1.86 -11.45
CA ALA A 36 6.37 -3.08 -10.68
C ALA A 36 4.92 -3.33 -10.24
N SER A 37 4.15 -2.29 -9.96
CA SER A 37 2.72 -2.41 -9.65
C SER A 37 1.91 -2.96 -10.83
N SER A 38 2.32 -2.64 -12.05
CA SER A 38 1.68 -3.16 -13.28
C SER A 38 2.06 -4.61 -13.59
N LEU A 39 3.24 -5.07 -13.19
CA LEU A 39 3.66 -6.46 -13.38
C LEU A 39 2.99 -7.43 -12.41
N LEU A 40 2.72 -6.98 -11.16
CA LEU A 40 2.06 -7.79 -10.13
C LEU A 40 0.54 -7.90 -10.32
N GLY A 41 -0.07 -7.00 -11.12
CA GLY A 41 -1.49 -6.98 -11.45
C GLY A 41 -1.84 -7.36 -12.91
N GLY A 42 -0.85 -7.79 -13.68
CA GLY A 42 -0.92 -7.82 -15.15
C GLY A 42 -2.12 -8.53 -15.79
N ALA A 43 -2.58 -9.66 -15.26
CA ALA A 43 -3.71 -10.39 -15.84
C ALA A 43 -5.06 -9.67 -15.61
N ALA A 44 -5.29 -9.15 -14.40
CA ALA A 44 -6.51 -8.41 -14.08
C ALA A 44 -6.55 -7.07 -14.81
N GLN A 45 -5.42 -6.37 -14.91
CA GLN A 45 -5.31 -5.10 -15.66
C GLN A 45 -5.44 -5.30 -17.17
N ALA A 46 -4.91 -6.39 -17.75
CA ALA A 46 -5.09 -6.71 -19.15
C ALA A 46 -6.57 -6.98 -19.50
N GLN A 47 -7.30 -7.70 -18.65
CA GLN A 47 -8.75 -7.89 -18.79
C GLN A 47 -9.52 -6.57 -18.70
N GLN A 48 -9.15 -5.68 -17.79
CA GLN A 48 -9.77 -4.35 -17.65
C GLN A 48 -9.50 -3.46 -18.86
N GLN A 49 -8.29 -3.48 -19.42
CA GLN A 49 -7.95 -2.75 -20.63
C GLN A 49 -8.73 -3.27 -21.84
N ALA A 50 -8.91 -4.57 -21.95
CA ALA A 50 -9.73 -5.18 -23.00
C ALA A 50 -11.20 -4.74 -22.90
N ALA A 51 -11.75 -4.67 -21.69
CA ALA A 51 -13.14 -4.21 -21.45
C ALA A 51 -13.35 -2.70 -21.72
N ARG A 52 -12.30 -1.88 -21.63
CA ARG A 52 -12.36 -0.43 -21.90
C ARG A 52 -12.73 -0.08 -23.34
N GLY A 53 -12.49 -1.00 -24.28
CA GLY A 53 -12.79 -0.82 -25.71
C GLY A 53 -14.16 -1.31 -26.14
N VAL A 54 -14.98 -1.92 -25.27
CA VAL A 54 -16.29 -2.46 -25.64
C VAL A 54 -17.37 -1.40 -25.49
N ALA A 55 -17.91 -0.94 -26.61
CA ALA A 55 -19.02 0.02 -26.60
C ALA A 55 -20.24 -0.58 -25.87
N GLY A 56 -20.82 0.19 -24.94
CA GLY A 56 -21.98 -0.24 -24.15
C GLY A 56 -21.67 -1.17 -22.94
N ALA A 57 -20.39 -1.49 -22.69
CA ALA A 57 -20.00 -2.26 -21.51
C ALA A 57 -20.26 -1.45 -20.22
N VAL A 58 -20.92 -2.09 -19.26
CA VAL A 58 -21.08 -1.54 -17.91
C VAL A 58 -19.83 -1.90 -17.09
N ARG A 59 -19.11 -0.88 -16.64
CA ARG A 59 -17.87 -1.04 -15.88
C ARG A 59 -18.19 -1.13 -14.38
N ILE A 60 -18.06 -2.34 -13.82
CA ILE A 60 -18.32 -2.63 -12.41
C ILE A 60 -17.09 -3.17 -11.68
N GLY A 61 -15.91 -3.14 -12.34
CA GLY A 61 -14.64 -3.61 -11.78
C GLY A 61 -13.78 -2.47 -11.23
N SER A 62 -12.71 -2.86 -10.52
CA SER A 62 -11.67 -1.95 -10.01
C SER A 62 -12.10 -0.95 -8.95
N ASN A 63 -13.33 -1.02 -8.46
CA ASN A 63 -13.89 -0.06 -7.49
C ASN A 63 -13.76 1.40 -7.96
N GLU A 64 -13.86 1.63 -9.28
CA GLU A 64 -13.83 2.97 -9.86
C GLU A 64 -15.12 3.74 -9.55
N CYS A 65 -14.97 5.03 -9.24
CA CYS A 65 -16.13 5.90 -9.05
C CYS A 65 -16.82 6.19 -10.39
N TRP A 66 -18.03 5.69 -10.57
CA TRP A 66 -18.79 5.82 -11.82
C TRP A 66 -19.29 7.25 -12.10
N THR A 67 -19.35 8.12 -11.08
CA THR A 67 -19.77 9.51 -11.23
C THR A 67 -18.70 10.41 -11.85
N GLY A 68 -17.47 9.90 -11.96
CA GLY A 68 -16.31 10.68 -12.39
C GLY A 68 -15.75 11.60 -11.29
N PRO A 69 -14.72 12.39 -11.64
CA PRO A 69 -14.13 13.34 -10.73
C PRO A 69 -15.06 14.54 -10.47
N PHE A 70 -14.89 15.21 -9.34
CA PHE A 70 -15.59 16.45 -9.06
C PHE A 70 -15.26 17.54 -10.09
N PRO A 71 -16.22 18.37 -10.55
CA PRO A 71 -15.97 19.40 -11.54
C PRO A 71 -14.84 20.37 -11.15
N SER A 72 -14.78 20.79 -9.88
CA SER A 72 -13.68 21.61 -9.36
C SER A 72 -12.31 20.96 -9.48
N GLY A 73 -12.24 19.64 -9.30
CA GLY A 73 -11.02 18.86 -9.50
C GLY A 73 -10.59 18.80 -10.96
N VAL A 74 -11.56 18.66 -11.89
CA VAL A 74 -11.30 18.69 -13.34
C VAL A 74 -10.74 20.05 -13.74
N ASP A 75 -11.36 21.14 -13.28
CA ASP A 75 -10.92 22.50 -13.60
C ASP A 75 -9.51 22.79 -13.04
N ALA A 76 -9.23 22.35 -11.82
CA ALA A 76 -7.90 22.49 -11.21
C ALA A 76 -6.85 21.69 -11.98
N ALA A 77 -7.16 20.45 -12.36
CA ALA A 77 -6.26 19.62 -13.15
C ALA A 77 -5.97 20.22 -14.53
N ALA A 78 -6.97 20.78 -15.21
CA ALA A 78 -6.78 21.45 -16.49
C ALA A 78 -5.86 22.67 -16.40
N LYS A 79 -6.01 23.48 -15.34
CA LYS A 79 -5.11 24.62 -15.06
C LYS A 79 -3.69 24.15 -14.76
N ALA A 80 -3.52 23.14 -13.93
CA ALA A 80 -2.22 22.58 -13.59
C ALA A 80 -1.51 21.98 -14.81
N ALA A 81 -2.26 21.34 -15.72
CA ALA A 81 -1.71 20.74 -16.93
C ALA A 81 -1.05 21.77 -17.85
N ALA A 82 -1.53 23.03 -17.89
CA ALA A 82 -0.91 24.11 -18.63
C ALA A 82 0.48 24.50 -18.13
N LEU A 83 0.81 24.13 -16.90
CA LEU A 83 2.09 24.38 -16.23
C LEU A 83 2.96 23.10 -16.14
N GLY A 84 2.58 22.02 -16.81
CA GLY A 84 3.18 20.69 -16.71
C GLY A 84 4.63 20.58 -17.17
N ASN A 85 5.21 21.65 -17.76
CA ASN A 85 6.63 21.78 -18.08
C ASN A 85 7.50 22.19 -16.87
N TRP A 86 6.90 22.57 -15.74
CA TRP A 86 7.55 22.94 -14.50
C TRP A 86 7.42 21.82 -13.46
N TYR A 87 8.34 21.75 -12.52
CA TYR A 87 8.33 20.71 -11.49
C TYR A 87 7.23 20.92 -10.42
N ASP A 88 6.99 22.13 -9.97
CA ASP A 88 5.97 22.50 -8.99
C ASP A 88 5.80 24.01 -8.96
N PRO A 89 5.25 24.64 -10.02
CA PRO A 89 5.33 26.09 -10.23
C PRO A 89 4.57 26.90 -9.18
N ASP A 90 3.46 26.37 -8.67
CA ASP A 90 2.56 27.07 -7.72
C ASP A 90 2.53 26.39 -6.34
N ASN A 91 3.56 25.60 -6.02
CA ASN A 91 3.65 24.85 -4.75
C ASN A 91 2.45 23.90 -4.50
N TYR A 92 1.87 23.33 -5.54
CA TYR A 92 0.73 22.42 -5.42
C TYR A 92 0.98 21.25 -4.45
N ARG A 93 2.21 20.72 -4.44
CA ARG A 93 2.58 19.63 -3.53
C ARG A 93 2.55 20.06 -2.07
N GLY A 94 3.12 21.22 -1.76
CA GLY A 94 3.11 21.79 -0.41
C GLY A 94 1.69 22.10 0.07
N ASP A 95 0.84 22.65 -0.79
CA ASP A 95 -0.53 22.96 -0.44
C ASP A 95 -1.39 21.69 -0.26
N LEU A 96 -1.12 20.63 -1.02
CA LEU A 96 -1.76 19.33 -0.82
C LEU A 96 -1.32 18.70 0.52
N VAL A 97 -0.03 18.75 0.87
CA VAL A 97 0.48 18.28 2.17
C VAL A 97 -0.22 19.00 3.32
N LYS A 98 -0.31 20.34 3.28
CA LYS A 98 -1.00 21.16 4.29
C LYS A 98 -2.48 20.79 4.40
N THR A 99 -3.14 20.62 3.24
CA THR A 99 -4.56 20.27 3.20
C THR A 99 -4.81 18.91 3.85
N VAL A 100 -4.04 17.87 3.45
CA VAL A 100 -4.15 16.53 4.03
C VAL A 100 -3.86 16.58 5.54
N ALA A 101 -2.77 17.22 5.96
CA ALA A 101 -2.41 17.36 7.37
C ALA A 101 -3.52 18.04 8.19
N SER A 102 -4.14 19.09 7.64
CA SER A 102 -5.25 19.80 8.29
C SER A 102 -6.51 18.94 8.38
N VAL A 103 -6.87 18.21 7.32
CA VAL A 103 -8.07 17.35 7.29
C VAL A 103 -7.92 16.18 8.26
N GLU A 104 -6.76 15.53 8.26
CA GLU A 104 -6.50 14.36 9.12
C GLU A 104 -6.10 14.75 10.55
N GLY A 105 -5.78 16.02 10.79
CA GLY A 105 -5.34 16.52 12.11
C GLY A 105 -4.00 15.95 12.55
N ILE A 106 -3.05 15.83 11.60
CA ILE A 106 -1.69 15.32 11.81
C ILE A 106 -0.64 16.37 11.39
N PRO A 107 0.62 16.27 11.85
CA PRO A 107 1.69 17.17 11.39
C PRO A 107 1.99 16.99 9.89
N GLU A 108 2.34 18.06 9.19
CA GLU A 108 2.77 18.02 7.78
C GLU A 108 3.95 17.07 7.55
N SER A 109 4.84 16.93 8.53
CA SER A 109 5.98 16.00 8.48
C SER A 109 5.60 14.52 8.43
N HIS A 110 4.33 14.18 8.73
CA HIS A 110 3.78 12.81 8.65
C HIS A 110 3.06 12.55 7.33
N VAL A 111 3.04 13.50 6.40
CA VAL A 111 2.39 13.37 5.10
C VAL A 111 3.41 13.20 3.99
N MET A 112 3.31 12.09 3.25
CA MET A 112 4.12 11.85 2.05
C MET A 112 3.20 11.58 0.86
N LEU A 113 3.36 12.34 -0.22
CA LEU A 113 2.53 12.26 -1.42
C LEU A 113 3.09 11.23 -2.41
N TRP A 114 2.19 10.37 -2.90
CA TRP A 114 2.47 9.37 -3.93
C TRP A 114 1.38 9.36 -5.01
N PRO A 115 1.69 8.96 -6.24
CA PRO A 115 0.68 8.76 -7.28
C PRO A 115 -0.07 7.43 -7.04
N GLY A 116 -0.93 7.39 -6.03
CA GLY A 116 -1.65 6.20 -5.56
C GLY A 116 -0.88 5.39 -4.52
N SER A 117 -1.57 4.48 -3.84
CA SER A 117 -1.05 3.68 -2.72
C SER A 117 -0.18 2.48 -3.13
N GLY A 118 -0.19 2.08 -4.41
CA GLY A 118 0.56 0.89 -4.87
C GLY A 118 2.06 1.00 -4.64
N GLY A 119 2.64 2.16 -4.91
CA GLY A 119 4.07 2.43 -4.69
C GLY A 119 4.48 2.29 -3.22
N PRO A 120 3.86 3.04 -2.29
CA PRO A 120 4.17 2.91 -0.87
C PRO A 120 3.90 1.51 -0.30
N LEU A 121 2.84 0.80 -0.73
CA LEU A 121 2.60 -0.59 -0.32
C LEU A 121 3.78 -1.50 -0.67
N VAL A 122 4.20 -1.50 -1.94
CA VAL A 122 5.34 -2.31 -2.40
C VAL A 122 6.62 -1.93 -1.66
N SER A 123 6.89 -0.62 -1.53
CA SER A 123 8.10 -0.12 -0.87
C SER A 123 8.15 -0.50 0.61
N THR A 124 7.02 -0.42 1.32
CA THR A 124 6.93 -0.81 2.74
C THR A 124 7.18 -2.30 2.91
N VAL A 125 6.55 -3.14 2.08
CA VAL A 125 6.81 -4.60 2.13
C VAL A 125 8.28 -4.89 1.86
N ALA A 126 8.89 -4.24 0.85
CA ALA A 126 10.30 -4.45 0.53
C ALA A 126 11.25 -3.98 1.65
N ALA A 127 10.87 -2.93 2.39
CA ALA A 127 11.67 -2.42 3.50
C ALA A 127 11.65 -3.34 4.73
N PHE A 128 10.47 -3.90 5.06
CA PHE A 128 10.24 -4.59 6.33
C PHE A 128 10.08 -6.11 6.21
N CYS A 129 9.94 -6.65 5.00
CA CYS A 129 9.89 -8.10 4.75
C CYS A 129 11.16 -8.60 4.07
N SER A 130 11.51 -9.86 4.36
CA SER A 130 12.68 -10.54 3.78
C SER A 130 12.49 -12.06 3.94
N PRO A 131 13.38 -12.91 3.39
CA PRO A 131 13.33 -14.35 3.63
C PRO A 131 13.34 -14.75 5.11
N THR A 132 13.83 -13.88 6.00
CA THR A 132 13.89 -14.11 7.45
C THR A 132 12.87 -13.29 8.25
N LYS A 133 12.19 -12.32 7.64
CA LYS A 133 11.17 -11.46 8.27
C LYS A 133 9.88 -11.50 7.45
N GLY A 134 8.86 -12.15 7.98
CA GLY A 134 7.62 -12.42 7.26
C GLY A 134 6.62 -11.26 7.27
N LEU A 135 5.58 -11.43 6.44
CA LEU A 135 4.36 -10.64 6.43
C LEU A 135 3.26 -11.41 7.16
N VAL A 136 2.49 -10.72 7.99
CA VAL A 136 1.20 -11.19 8.50
C VAL A 136 0.08 -10.35 7.92
N THR A 137 -0.98 -11.00 7.47
CA THR A 137 -2.19 -10.35 6.96
C THR A 137 -3.42 -11.22 7.23
N ALA A 138 -4.62 -10.70 6.97
CA ALA A 138 -5.83 -11.52 6.94
C ALA A 138 -6.05 -12.17 5.56
N ASP A 139 -6.99 -13.11 5.49
CA ASP A 139 -7.47 -13.71 4.25
C ASP A 139 -9.00 -13.89 4.32
N PRO A 140 -9.78 -13.35 3.36
CA PRO A 140 -9.35 -12.55 2.22
C PRO A 140 -9.02 -11.09 2.55
N THR A 141 -8.05 -10.52 1.85
CA THR A 141 -7.74 -9.08 1.89
C THR A 141 -7.09 -8.63 0.58
N PHE A 142 -6.86 -7.32 0.42
CA PHE A 142 -6.22 -6.78 -0.78
C PHE A 142 -4.82 -7.39 -0.98
N GLU A 143 -4.57 -7.83 -2.20
CA GLU A 143 -3.50 -8.79 -2.49
C GLU A 143 -2.10 -8.19 -2.68
N SER A 144 -1.98 -6.87 -2.87
CA SER A 144 -0.71 -6.25 -3.25
C SER A 144 0.41 -6.51 -2.24
N ALA A 145 0.11 -6.44 -0.95
CA ALA A 145 1.11 -6.64 0.10
C ALA A 145 1.64 -8.08 0.11
N TRP A 146 0.75 -9.09 0.13
CA TRP A 146 1.20 -10.49 0.20
C TRP A 146 1.80 -10.99 -1.12
N ARG A 147 1.35 -10.49 -2.29
CA ARG A 147 2.01 -10.80 -3.57
C ARG A 147 3.44 -10.25 -3.63
N THR A 148 3.64 -9.05 -3.10
CA THR A 148 4.98 -8.47 -3.00
C THR A 148 5.85 -9.28 -2.06
N ALA A 149 5.34 -9.69 -0.89
CA ALA A 149 6.07 -10.55 0.05
C ALA A 149 6.44 -11.91 -0.57
N ASP A 150 5.53 -12.54 -1.33
CA ASP A 150 5.80 -13.79 -2.06
C ASP A 150 6.92 -13.61 -3.10
N TYR A 151 6.86 -12.52 -3.86
CA TYR A 151 7.93 -12.18 -4.81
C TYR A 151 9.29 -12.06 -4.12
N LEU A 152 9.33 -11.43 -2.94
CA LEU A 152 10.54 -11.27 -2.13
C LEU A 152 10.96 -12.54 -1.37
N LYS A 153 10.19 -13.65 -1.50
CA LYS A 153 10.39 -14.89 -0.77
C LYS A 153 10.30 -14.74 0.75
N ALA A 154 9.58 -13.73 1.20
CA ALA A 154 9.27 -13.56 2.62
C ALA A 154 8.18 -14.57 3.05
N PRO A 155 8.28 -15.15 4.25
CA PRO A 155 7.21 -15.98 4.80
C PRO A 155 5.90 -15.18 4.94
N ILE A 156 4.78 -15.79 4.56
CA ILE A 156 3.46 -15.15 4.65
C ILE A 156 2.59 -15.96 5.60
N ALA A 157 2.11 -15.32 6.66
CA ALA A 157 1.11 -15.88 7.55
C ALA A 157 -0.24 -15.17 7.32
N LYS A 158 -1.28 -15.95 7.00
CA LYS A 158 -2.63 -15.46 6.76
C LYS A 158 -3.53 -15.86 7.92
N ALA A 159 -4.05 -14.89 8.66
CA ALA A 159 -5.04 -15.10 9.70
C ALA A 159 -6.47 -15.03 9.12
N PRO A 160 -7.44 -15.74 9.70
CA PRO A 160 -8.82 -15.57 9.30
C PRO A 160 -9.31 -14.17 9.67
N GLN A 161 -10.37 -13.71 8.98
CA GLN A 161 -11.10 -12.54 9.44
C GLN A 161 -11.99 -12.89 10.63
N ALA A 162 -12.16 -11.95 11.56
CA ALA A 162 -13.13 -12.08 12.63
C ALA A 162 -14.56 -12.06 12.05
N PRO A 163 -15.50 -12.86 12.55
CA PRO A 163 -16.88 -12.84 12.08
C PRO A 163 -17.50 -11.44 12.19
N GLY A 164 -17.81 -10.80 11.06
CA GLY A 164 -18.44 -9.50 10.98
C GLY A 164 -17.61 -8.30 11.50
N ALA A 165 -16.33 -8.47 11.83
CA ALA A 165 -15.53 -7.46 12.53
C ALA A 165 -14.19 -7.11 11.84
N GLY A 166 -14.00 -7.44 10.58
CA GLY A 166 -12.75 -7.14 9.87
C GLY A 166 -11.61 -8.09 10.24
N HIS A 167 -10.40 -7.56 10.37
CA HIS A 167 -9.22 -8.36 10.66
C HIS A 167 -9.21 -8.84 12.13
N ASP A 168 -8.99 -10.15 12.36
CA ASP A 168 -8.72 -10.68 13.70
C ASP A 168 -7.27 -10.39 14.09
N VAL A 169 -7.06 -9.25 14.73
CA VAL A 169 -5.73 -8.77 15.10
C VAL A 169 -5.01 -9.68 16.10
N LYS A 170 -5.76 -10.40 16.93
CA LYS A 170 -5.19 -11.36 17.90
C LYS A 170 -4.70 -12.60 17.19
N ALA A 171 -5.51 -13.14 16.27
CA ALA A 171 -5.10 -14.23 15.40
C ALA A 171 -3.90 -13.83 14.51
N MET A 172 -3.88 -12.59 14.00
CA MET A 172 -2.74 -12.06 13.23
C MET A 172 -1.46 -12.06 14.06
N LEU A 173 -1.49 -11.55 15.31
CA LEU A 173 -0.33 -11.55 16.18
C LEU A 173 0.16 -12.97 16.50
N ALA A 174 -0.77 -13.88 16.76
CA ALA A 174 -0.47 -15.29 17.05
C ALA A 174 0.09 -16.05 15.83
N ALA A 175 -0.30 -15.66 14.61
CA ALA A 175 0.11 -16.34 13.37
C ALA A 175 1.61 -16.26 13.10
N ASN A 176 2.26 -15.14 13.43
CA ASN A 176 3.70 -15.00 13.39
C ASN A 176 4.17 -13.86 14.32
N PRO A 177 4.55 -14.15 15.56
CA PRO A 177 5.00 -13.14 16.52
C PRO A 177 6.36 -12.50 16.17
N ASN A 178 7.07 -13.01 15.15
CA ASN A 178 8.35 -12.49 14.68
C ASN A 178 8.25 -11.85 13.27
N ALA A 179 7.06 -11.50 12.83
CA ALA A 179 6.87 -10.84 11.54
C ALA A 179 7.58 -9.48 11.49
N GLY A 180 8.08 -9.12 10.31
CA GLY A 180 8.59 -7.77 10.05
C GLY A 180 7.47 -6.77 9.77
N LEU A 181 6.34 -7.25 9.23
CA LEU A 181 5.23 -6.41 8.82
C LEU A 181 3.88 -7.08 9.13
N TYR A 182 2.98 -6.32 9.74
CA TYR A 182 1.56 -6.63 9.86
C TYR A 182 0.79 -5.71 8.92
N TYR A 183 -0.06 -6.28 8.06
CA TYR A 183 -0.84 -5.53 7.08
C TYR A 183 -2.33 -5.65 7.35
N ILE A 184 -2.99 -4.52 7.50
CA ILE A 184 -4.45 -4.38 7.66
C ILE A 184 -4.97 -3.52 6.52
N CYS A 185 -6.03 -3.98 5.82
CA CYS A 185 -6.81 -3.18 4.89
C CYS A 185 -8.16 -2.85 5.54
N THR A 186 -8.49 -1.57 5.71
CA THR A 186 -9.73 -1.15 6.37
C THR A 186 -10.25 0.19 5.84
N PRO A 187 -11.46 0.27 5.31
CA PRO A 187 -12.36 -0.84 4.95
C PRO A 187 -11.70 -1.87 4.03
N ASN A 188 -11.92 -3.16 4.32
CA ASN A 188 -11.21 -4.25 3.64
C ASN A 188 -11.71 -4.48 2.21
N ASN A 189 -10.80 -4.67 1.28
CA ASN A 189 -11.10 -5.17 -0.04
C ASN A 189 -10.77 -6.68 -0.08
N PRO A 190 -11.73 -7.59 -0.41
CA PRO A 190 -13.01 -7.34 -1.07
C PRO A 190 -14.23 -7.28 -0.15
N THR A 191 -14.10 -7.47 1.16
CA THR A 191 -15.24 -7.74 2.05
C THR A 191 -16.04 -6.51 2.48
N GLY A 192 -15.45 -5.31 2.36
CA GLY A 192 -16.04 -4.06 2.85
C GLY A 192 -16.09 -3.95 4.38
N THR A 193 -15.56 -4.93 5.11
CA THR A 193 -15.57 -4.93 6.58
C THR A 193 -14.56 -3.93 7.14
N VAL A 194 -14.92 -3.31 8.27
CA VAL A 194 -14.07 -2.35 8.96
C VAL A 194 -13.43 -3.02 10.18
N THR A 195 -12.12 -2.86 10.32
CA THR A 195 -11.41 -3.26 11.52
C THR A 195 -11.53 -2.11 12.53
N PRO A 196 -12.07 -2.34 13.74
CA PRO A 196 -12.22 -1.30 14.77
C PRO A 196 -10.88 -0.63 15.08
N LEU A 197 -10.89 0.70 15.27
CA LEU A 197 -9.68 1.45 15.61
C LEU A 197 -9.02 0.91 16.89
N ALA A 198 -9.83 0.53 17.89
CA ALA A 198 -9.33 -0.07 19.13
C ALA A 198 -8.55 -1.38 18.91
N ASP A 199 -8.92 -2.17 17.90
CA ASP A 199 -8.18 -3.38 17.54
C ASP A 199 -6.85 -3.04 16.86
N ILE A 200 -6.84 -1.99 16.01
CA ILE A 200 -5.61 -1.48 15.38
C ILE A 200 -4.65 -0.95 16.46
N GLU A 201 -5.16 -0.15 17.41
CA GLU A 201 -4.40 0.34 18.56
C GLU A 201 -3.85 -0.81 19.41
N TRP A 202 -4.69 -1.82 19.65
CA TRP A 202 -4.26 -3.00 20.40
C TRP A 202 -3.10 -3.73 19.69
N LEU A 203 -3.20 -3.95 18.38
CA LEU A 203 -2.13 -4.59 17.61
C LEU A 203 -0.87 -3.74 17.60
N LEU A 204 -1.00 -2.43 17.44
CA LEU A 204 0.12 -1.49 17.48
C LEU A 204 0.88 -1.57 18.82
N ALA A 205 0.14 -1.67 19.93
CA ALA A 205 0.70 -1.77 21.29
C ALA A 205 1.35 -3.14 21.58
N ASN A 206 0.88 -4.23 20.95
CA ASN A 206 1.28 -5.59 21.28
C ASN A 206 2.21 -6.25 20.25
N LYS A 207 2.35 -5.70 19.04
CA LYS A 207 3.28 -6.21 18.04
C LYS A 207 4.74 -6.10 18.51
N PRO A 208 5.67 -6.90 17.98
CA PRO A 208 7.10 -6.74 18.24
C PRO A 208 7.58 -5.31 17.95
N LYS A 209 8.50 -4.81 18.76
CA LYS A 209 9.03 -3.44 18.62
C LYS A 209 9.74 -3.21 17.29
N ASP A 210 10.36 -4.24 16.73
CA ASP A 210 11.10 -4.22 15.46
C ASP A 210 10.21 -4.54 14.23
N SER A 211 8.90 -4.63 14.42
CA SER A 211 7.93 -4.79 13.34
C SER A 211 7.17 -3.50 13.04
N VAL A 212 6.61 -3.42 11.85
CA VAL A 212 5.76 -2.30 11.41
C VAL A 212 4.32 -2.77 11.26
N LEU A 213 3.37 -1.90 11.60
CA LEU A 213 1.96 -2.05 11.26
C LEU A 213 1.65 -1.13 10.09
N LEU A 214 1.26 -1.70 8.97
CA LEU A 214 0.82 -0.99 7.77
C LEU A 214 -0.70 -1.07 7.68
N VAL A 215 -1.35 0.08 7.78
CA VAL A 215 -2.80 0.21 7.65
C VAL A 215 -3.12 0.84 6.31
N ASP A 216 -3.83 0.10 5.47
CA ASP A 216 -4.28 0.54 4.15
C ASP A 216 -5.72 1.05 4.26
N GLU A 217 -5.88 2.35 4.20
CA GLU A 217 -7.15 3.05 4.35
C GLU A 217 -7.65 3.63 3.01
N ALA A 218 -7.40 2.94 1.89
CA ALA A 218 -7.80 3.41 0.56
C ALA A 218 -9.29 3.76 0.43
N TYR A 219 -10.15 3.19 1.29
CA TYR A 219 -11.60 3.40 1.28
C TYR A 219 -12.13 4.12 2.52
N ILE A 220 -11.27 4.63 3.40
CA ILE A 220 -11.71 5.18 4.70
C ILE A 220 -12.64 6.38 4.56
N HIS A 221 -12.47 7.21 3.52
CA HIS A 221 -13.32 8.37 3.27
C HIS A 221 -14.75 8.02 2.81
N TRP A 222 -15.04 6.73 2.57
CA TRP A 222 -16.39 6.21 2.30
C TRP A 222 -17.07 5.64 3.54
N PHE A 223 -16.43 5.78 4.69
CA PHE A 223 -16.87 5.25 5.97
C PHE A 223 -17.01 6.37 7.01
N ASP A 224 -18.17 6.46 7.66
CA ASP A 224 -18.42 7.42 8.74
C ASP A 224 -17.86 6.88 10.07
N GLY A 225 -16.56 7.04 10.28
CA GLY A 225 -15.90 6.57 11.48
C GLY A 225 -14.44 7.06 11.59
N PRO A 226 -13.79 6.72 12.69
CA PRO A 226 -12.41 7.13 12.93
C PRO A 226 -11.45 6.39 11.97
N ASN A 227 -10.36 7.07 11.60
CA ASN A 227 -9.25 6.52 10.86
C ASN A 227 -7.99 6.35 11.75
N ALA A 228 -6.99 5.64 11.21
CA ALA A 228 -5.74 5.37 11.91
C ALA A 228 -4.66 6.46 11.70
N ALA A 229 -4.93 7.53 10.96
CA ALA A 229 -3.92 8.52 10.61
C ALA A 229 -3.22 9.13 11.83
N LYS A 230 -3.95 9.29 12.95
CA LYS A 230 -3.41 9.84 14.20
C LYS A 230 -2.55 8.88 15.03
N LEU A 231 -2.45 7.62 14.61
CA LEU A 231 -1.60 6.61 15.25
C LEU A 231 -0.17 6.57 14.68
N ALA A 232 0.08 7.29 13.59
CA ALA A 232 1.35 7.32 12.88
C ALA A 232 2.39 8.26 13.51
#